data_f624330bbe3079e15f74a30b0568b69c
#
_entry.id   f624330bbe3079e15f74a30b0568b69c
#
_cell.length_a   1.000
_cell.length_b   1.000
_cell.length_c   1.000
_cell.angle_alpha   90.00
_cell.angle_beta   90.00
_cell.angle_gamma   90.00
#
_symmetry.space_group_name_H-M   'P 1'
#
loop_
_entity.id
_entity.type
_entity.pdbx_description
1 polymer ?
#
loop_
_entity_poly.entity_id
_entity_poly.type
_entity_poly.pdbx_seq_one_letter_code
_entity_poly.pdbx_strand_id
1 'polypeptide(L)'
;MQFKPDTDVAMLNAMIYTVIEEGLVDKDFIENRSNNFEALKENIKGYSPEAMAPICGIPAETLREVAREFATTKSAMILWGMGVSQHVHGTDNARCLIALVSITGQIGKPGSGLHPLRGQNNVQGASDAGLIPMMFPNYQRVDNPEAHAWFEKFWDTPLDKKPGYTVVEIMHKITAPDSDPDKIRGMYVEGENPAMSDPDLNHARHALAALDLLVVQDIFMTETALLADVVLPASAWPEKVGTASNTDRMVQMGKKAINPPGDAKPDLWIIQQIAKRMGLNWNYQGADDGVAAVYDEMRQAMHAAINGITWDRLVKESSVTYPCLSAEDPGRPIVFDDKFDTKDGRVKLVPADIIPANERPDAEYPFVLITGRQLEHWHTGSMTRRATILDAIEPMATVSMHGEDMTQLGVSAGDVITVQSRRGEVAIHVRRDDGTPRGVIFIPFAYYEAAANLITNSALDPFGKIPEFKYCAVKLAKGGQAAAVMGYGTNDPKRQKAESTH
;
A
#
# COMPACT_ATOMS: atom_id res chain seq x y z
N MET A 1 18.90 13.27 3.67
CA MET A 1 19.07 13.47 2.19
C MET A 1 17.69 13.55 1.57
N GLN A 2 17.45 14.54 0.73
CA GLN A 2 16.27 14.61 -0.13
C GLN A 2 16.73 14.40 -1.57
N PHE A 3 16.22 13.37 -2.23
CA PHE A 3 16.60 13.03 -3.59
C PHE A 3 15.45 13.35 -4.57
N LYS A 4 15.78 13.45 -5.86
CA LYS A 4 14.78 13.67 -6.90
C LYS A 4 13.81 12.48 -6.97
N PRO A 5 12.50 12.72 -7.17
CA PRO A 5 11.54 11.63 -7.34
C PRO A 5 12.00 10.60 -8.38
N ASP A 6 11.68 9.33 -8.15
CA ASP A 6 11.98 8.20 -9.05
C ASP A 6 13.48 7.85 -9.21
N THR A 7 14.33 8.29 -8.30
CA THR A 7 15.77 8.03 -8.36
C THR A 7 16.30 7.15 -7.22
N ASP A 8 15.43 6.34 -6.63
CA ASP A 8 15.72 5.45 -5.52
C ASP A 8 16.85 4.47 -5.85
N VAL A 9 16.76 3.77 -6.99
CA VAL A 9 17.79 2.82 -7.43
C VAL A 9 19.14 3.51 -7.64
N ALA A 10 19.17 4.73 -8.20
CA ALA A 10 20.39 5.48 -8.39
C ALA A 10 21.09 5.80 -7.06
N MET A 11 20.32 6.31 -6.10
CA MET A 11 20.82 6.63 -4.75
C MET A 11 21.29 5.37 -4.01
N LEU A 12 20.47 4.33 -3.99
CA LEU A 12 20.77 3.10 -3.25
C LEU A 12 21.94 2.33 -3.86
N ASN A 13 22.01 2.22 -5.18
CA ASN A 13 23.14 1.59 -5.83
C ASN A 13 24.45 2.38 -5.62
N ALA A 14 24.42 3.72 -5.56
CA ALA A 14 25.59 4.52 -5.21
C ALA A 14 26.07 4.25 -3.77
N MET A 15 25.15 4.02 -2.83
CA MET A 15 25.50 3.61 -1.47
C MET A 15 26.09 2.18 -1.44
N ILE A 16 25.47 1.23 -2.15
CA ILE A 16 25.96 -0.15 -2.29
C ILE A 16 27.36 -0.16 -2.94
N TYR A 17 27.57 0.64 -3.99
CA TYR A 17 28.87 0.83 -4.61
C TYR A 17 29.92 1.28 -3.60
N THR A 18 29.64 2.31 -2.81
CA THR A 18 30.56 2.83 -1.78
C THR A 18 30.91 1.75 -0.77
N VAL A 19 29.92 1.01 -0.26
CA VAL A 19 30.11 -0.07 0.74
C VAL A 19 31.05 -1.15 0.17
N ILE A 20 30.87 -1.53 -1.07
CA ILE A 20 31.68 -2.58 -1.73
C ILE A 20 33.08 -2.06 -2.07
N GLU A 21 33.18 -0.87 -2.68
CA GLU A 21 34.47 -0.27 -3.11
C GLU A 21 35.40 -0.02 -1.93
N GLU A 22 34.84 0.47 -0.81
CA GLU A 22 35.63 0.79 0.39
C GLU A 22 35.83 -0.42 1.33
N GLY A 23 35.34 -1.60 0.93
CA GLY A 23 35.51 -2.84 1.69
C GLY A 23 34.74 -2.88 3.02
N LEU A 24 33.65 -2.09 3.14
CA LEU A 24 32.82 -1.98 4.33
C LEU A 24 31.76 -3.09 4.46
N VAL A 25 31.88 -4.12 3.64
CA VAL A 25 30.95 -5.27 3.61
C VAL A 25 31.16 -6.18 4.82
N ASP A 26 30.08 -6.75 5.34
CA ASP A 26 30.12 -7.86 6.28
C ASP A 26 30.46 -9.15 5.51
N LYS A 27 31.76 -9.54 5.56
CA LYS A 27 32.26 -10.70 4.82
C LYS A 27 31.67 -12.03 5.30
N ASP A 28 31.46 -12.16 6.61
CA ASP A 28 30.88 -13.37 7.20
C ASP A 28 29.42 -13.54 6.75
N PHE A 29 28.65 -12.46 6.78
CA PHE A 29 27.27 -12.47 6.28
C PHE A 29 27.20 -12.83 4.79
N ILE A 30 28.07 -12.25 3.97
CA ILE A 30 28.09 -12.51 2.53
C ILE A 30 28.42 -13.99 2.26
N GLU A 31 29.44 -14.54 2.92
CA GLU A 31 29.89 -15.90 2.70
C GLU A 31 28.87 -16.95 3.20
N ASN A 32 28.31 -16.73 4.39
CA ASN A 32 27.51 -17.73 5.09
C ASN A 32 26.01 -17.54 4.94
N ARG A 33 25.51 -16.31 4.63
CA ARG A 33 24.09 -15.99 4.68
C ARG A 33 23.52 -15.38 3.41
N SER A 34 24.31 -15.17 2.38
CA SER A 34 23.84 -14.61 1.11
C SER A 34 24.23 -15.43 -0.10
N ASN A 35 23.51 -15.20 -1.21
CA ASN A 35 23.81 -15.73 -2.53
C ASN A 35 23.87 -14.58 -3.54
N ASN A 36 24.61 -14.80 -4.65
CA ASN A 36 24.63 -13.93 -5.80
C ASN A 36 25.36 -12.58 -5.58
N PHE A 37 26.30 -12.51 -4.61
CA PHE A 37 27.05 -11.29 -4.32
C PHE A 37 27.91 -10.82 -5.52
N GLU A 38 28.56 -11.76 -6.25
CA GLU A 38 29.39 -11.38 -7.40
C GLU A 38 28.58 -10.73 -8.54
N ALA A 39 27.33 -11.16 -8.76
CA ALA A 39 26.46 -10.53 -9.73
C ALA A 39 26.04 -9.11 -9.29
N LEU A 40 25.80 -8.90 -8.00
CA LEU A 40 25.55 -7.56 -7.45
C LEU A 40 26.78 -6.66 -7.66
N LYS A 41 27.97 -7.17 -7.30
CA LYS A 41 29.25 -6.45 -7.44
C LYS A 41 29.55 -6.08 -8.90
N GLU A 42 29.21 -6.93 -9.85
CA GLU A 42 29.35 -6.63 -11.27
C GLU A 42 28.37 -5.55 -11.72
N ASN A 43 27.09 -5.67 -11.34
CA ASN A 43 26.03 -4.73 -11.72
C ASN A 43 26.34 -3.30 -11.24
N ILE A 44 26.82 -3.12 -10.00
CA ILE A 44 26.99 -1.78 -9.42
C ILE A 44 28.22 -1.02 -9.94
N LYS A 45 29.07 -1.58 -10.78
CA LYS A 45 30.28 -0.91 -11.30
C LYS A 45 30.02 0.42 -11.97
N GLY A 46 28.83 0.59 -12.59
CA GLY A 46 28.41 1.83 -13.24
C GLY A 46 27.77 2.86 -12.31
N TYR A 47 27.60 2.54 -11.02
CA TYR A 47 26.79 3.34 -10.09
C TYR A 47 27.65 4.10 -9.05
N SER A 48 28.83 4.62 -9.45
CA SER A 48 29.62 5.44 -8.52
C SER A 48 28.82 6.65 -8.02
N PRO A 49 29.06 7.12 -6.78
CA PRO A 49 28.39 8.32 -6.26
C PRO A 49 28.54 9.54 -7.19
N GLU A 50 29.69 9.69 -7.86
CA GLU A 50 29.94 10.77 -8.83
C GLU A 50 29.05 10.66 -10.07
N ALA A 51 28.81 9.45 -10.55
CA ALA A 51 27.91 9.22 -11.69
C ALA A 51 26.44 9.39 -11.30
N MET A 52 26.07 9.03 -10.07
CA MET A 52 24.67 9.07 -9.59
C MET A 52 24.25 10.43 -9.01
N ALA A 53 25.18 11.22 -8.51
CA ALA A 53 24.91 12.54 -7.94
C ALA A 53 24.04 13.45 -8.86
N PRO A 54 24.34 13.62 -10.15
CA PRO A 54 23.50 14.43 -11.03
C PRO A 54 22.13 13.84 -11.28
N ILE A 55 21.97 12.51 -11.19
CA ILE A 55 20.70 11.79 -11.37
C ILE A 55 19.81 11.99 -10.16
N CYS A 56 20.28 11.63 -8.97
CA CYS A 56 19.47 11.70 -7.74
C CYS A 56 19.47 13.09 -7.08
N GLY A 57 20.36 13.99 -7.48
CA GLY A 57 20.42 15.36 -6.93
C GLY A 57 21.07 15.46 -5.55
N ILE A 58 21.78 14.41 -5.11
CA ILE A 58 22.52 14.37 -3.87
C ILE A 58 24.03 14.48 -4.17
N PRO A 59 24.79 15.32 -3.45
CA PRO A 59 26.23 15.37 -3.64
C PRO A 59 26.91 14.01 -3.42
N ALA A 60 27.88 13.67 -4.25
CA ALA A 60 28.58 12.39 -4.19
C ALA A 60 29.20 12.10 -2.81
N GLU A 61 29.81 13.11 -2.19
CA GLU A 61 30.37 12.97 -0.84
C GLU A 61 29.31 12.65 0.22
N THR A 62 28.12 13.29 0.14
CA THR A 62 27.00 12.97 1.04
C THR A 62 26.52 11.54 0.87
N LEU A 63 26.46 11.02 -0.37
CA LEU A 63 26.16 9.61 -0.64
C LEU A 63 27.19 8.67 0.02
N ARG A 64 28.47 9.00 -0.07
CA ARG A 64 29.55 8.23 0.55
C ARG A 64 29.49 8.29 2.09
N GLU A 65 29.32 9.48 2.66
CA GLU A 65 29.20 9.67 4.09
C GLU A 65 28.07 8.83 4.69
N VAL A 66 26.87 8.91 4.11
CA VAL A 66 25.70 8.15 4.60
C VAL A 66 25.90 6.64 4.42
N ALA A 67 26.50 6.21 3.31
CA ALA A 67 26.82 4.80 3.08
C ALA A 67 27.83 4.26 4.10
N ARG A 68 28.88 5.02 4.41
CA ARG A 68 29.88 4.68 5.44
C ARG A 68 29.24 4.60 6.83
N GLU A 69 28.46 5.63 7.20
CA GLU A 69 27.77 5.65 8.48
C GLU A 69 26.83 4.45 8.64
N PHE A 70 26.02 4.16 7.63
CA PHE A 70 25.12 3.01 7.62
C PHE A 70 25.87 1.68 7.79
N ALA A 71 26.98 1.50 7.08
CA ALA A 71 27.74 0.26 7.07
C ALA A 71 28.54 0.05 8.38
N THR A 72 29.04 1.12 9.01
CA THR A 72 29.95 1.05 10.15
C THR A 72 29.26 1.18 11.51
N THR A 73 28.02 1.65 11.55
CA THR A 73 27.25 1.74 12.80
C THR A 73 26.92 0.35 13.35
N LYS A 74 26.83 0.24 14.69
CA LYS A 74 26.53 -1.03 15.37
C LYS A 74 25.23 -1.66 14.91
N SER A 75 24.19 -0.84 14.77
CA SER A 75 22.86 -1.28 14.32
C SER A 75 22.19 -0.16 13.52
N ALA A 76 21.66 -0.50 12.37
CA ALA A 76 20.92 0.41 11.51
C ALA A 76 19.62 -0.24 11.02
N MET A 77 18.59 0.57 10.87
CA MET A 77 17.29 0.18 10.33
C MET A 77 16.96 0.98 9.08
N ILE A 78 16.27 0.35 8.14
CA ILE A 78 15.62 1.06 7.04
C ILE A 78 14.11 0.96 7.23
N LEU A 79 13.47 2.12 7.32
CA LEU A 79 12.01 2.24 7.36
C LEU A 79 11.56 2.91 6.06
N TRP A 80 10.63 2.29 5.34
CA TRP A 80 10.11 2.87 4.11
C TRP A 80 8.60 2.68 3.97
N GLY A 81 8.00 3.46 3.08
CA GLY A 81 6.58 3.41 2.78
C GLY A 81 6.31 3.38 1.27
N MET A 82 5.12 3.82 0.90
CA MET A 82 4.65 3.78 -0.49
C MET A 82 5.43 4.70 -1.44
N GLY A 83 6.15 5.70 -0.92
CA GLY A 83 7.05 6.53 -1.73
C GLY A 83 8.15 5.75 -2.43
N VAL A 84 8.63 4.66 -1.81
CA VAL A 84 9.59 3.71 -2.42
C VAL A 84 8.89 2.67 -3.29
N SER A 85 7.70 2.20 -2.89
CA SER A 85 7.07 1.02 -3.49
C SER A 85 6.16 1.35 -4.68
N GLN A 86 5.55 2.54 -4.75
CA GLN A 86 4.54 2.88 -5.77
C GLN A 86 5.16 3.52 -7.01
N HIS A 87 6.08 2.80 -7.64
CA HIS A 87 6.74 3.07 -8.91
C HIS A 87 6.70 1.85 -9.82
N VAL A 88 6.89 2.01 -11.11
CA VAL A 88 7.02 0.88 -12.06
C VAL A 88 8.23 0.00 -11.76
N HIS A 89 9.15 0.45 -10.93
CA HIS A 89 10.31 -0.29 -10.42
C HIS A 89 10.30 -0.43 -8.88
N GLY A 90 9.14 -0.36 -8.24
CA GLY A 90 9.01 -0.44 -6.78
C GLY A 90 9.58 -1.72 -6.17
N THR A 91 9.48 -2.84 -6.86
CA THR A 91 10.13 -4.10 -6.46
C THR A 91 11.66 -3.99 -6.51
N ASP A 92 12.22 -3.32 -7.51
CA ASP A 92 13.67 -3.12 -7.61
C ASP A 92 14.19 -2.15 -6.54
N ASN A 93 13.43 -1.12 -6.19
CA ASN A 93 13.72 -0.28 -5.03
C ASN A 93 13.86 -1.13 -3.75
N ALA A 94 12.91 -2.04 -3.49
CA ALA A 94 12.96 -2.94 -2.35
C ALA A 94 14.16 -3.92 -2.43
N ARG A 95 14.51 -4.41 -3.62
CA ARG A 95 15.69 -5.26 -3.85
C ARG A 95 16.99 -4.54 -3.49
N CYS A 96 17.13 -3.24 -3.82
CA CYS A 96 18.26 -2.43 -3.41
C CYS A 96 18.34 -2.25 -1.89
N LEU A 97 17.20 -2.04 -1.22
CA LEU A 97 17.15 -1.99 0.26
C LEU A 97 17.58 -3.31 0.88
N ILE A 98 17.10 -4.44 0.36
CA ILE A 98 17.51 -5.80 0.80
C ILE A 98 19.01 -5.99 0.60
N ALA A 99 19.55 -5.60 -0.56
CA ALA A 99 20.97 -5.70 -0.84
C ALA A 99 21.81 -4.90 0.16
N LEU A 100 21.45 -3.63 0.41
CA LEU A 100 22.19 -2.74 1.30
C LEU A 100 22.26 -3.28 2.73
N VAL A 101 21.12 -3.70 3.33
CA VAL A 101 21.13 -4.25 4.70
C VAL A 101 21.86 -5.58 4.78
N SER A 102 21.79 -6.41 3.72
CA SER A 102 22.41 -7.73 3.70
C SER A 102 23.93 -7.65 3.61
N ILE A 103 24.48 -6.83 2.70
CA ILE A 103 25.92 -6.70 2.54
C ILE A 103 26.60 -6.01 3.71
N THR A 104 25.84 -5.30 4.54
CA THR A 104 26.33 -4.62 5.76
C THR A 104 26.00 -5.37 7.06
N GLY A 105 25.38 -6.56 6.98
CA GLY A 105 24.97 -7.34 8.13
C GLY A 105 23.96 -6.62 9.06
N GLN A 106 23.19 -5.65 8.51
CA GLN A 106 22.22 -4.85 9.27
C GLN A 106 20.82 -5.51 9.29
N ILE A 107 20.79 -6.83 9.52
CA ILE A 107 19.56 -7.62 9.65
C ILE A 107 19.78 -8.81 10.59
N GLY A 108 18.73 -9.25 11.27
CA GLY A 108 18.76 -10.40 12.17
C GLY A 108 19.39 -10.11 13.53
N LYS A 109 19.54 -8.86 13.92
CA LYS A 109 20.06 -8.45 15.22
C LYS A 109 19.24 -7.29 15.82
N PRO A 110 19.27 -7.08 17.15
CA PRO A 110 18.55 -5.98 17.80
C PRO A 110 18.90 -4.62 17.23
N GLY A 111 17.87 -3.80 16.92
CA GLY A 111 18.02 -2.45 16.38
C GLY A 111 18.43 -2.40 14.91
N SER A 112 18.24 -3.48 14.17
CA SER A 112 18.55 -3.53 12.74
C SER A 112 17.36 -4.09 11.93
N GLY A 113 17.44 -3.99 10.62
CA GLY A 113 16.52 -4.66 9.68
C GLY A 113 15.78 -3.75 8.73
N LEU A 114 14.84 -4.37 8.02
CA LEU A 114 13.97 -3.79 7.01
C LEU A 114 12.55 -3.68 7.54
N HIS A 115 11.98 -2.49 7.51
CA HIS A 115 10.68 -2.20 8.12
C HIS A 115 9.77 -1.45 7.13
N PRO A 116 9.00 -2.16 6.29
CA PRO A 116 7.97 -1.53 5.46
C PRO A 116 6.87 -0.98 6.37
N LEU A 117 6.72 0.35 6.41
CA LEU A 117 5.70 1.03 7.19
C LEU A 117 4.35 0.91 6.48
N ARG A 118 3.61 -0.10 6.86
CA ARG A 118 2.30 -0.37 6.29
C ARG A 118 1.28 0.72 6.66
N GLY A 119 0.33 0.98 5.76
CA GLY A 119 -0.61 2.09 5.93
C GLY A 119 -1.72 1.81 6.93
N GLN A 120 -2.53 0.80 6.66
CA GLN A 120 -3.66 0.42 7.49
C GLN A 120 -3.18 -0.41 8.68
N ASN A 121 -3.94 -0.34 9.76
CA ASN A 121 -3.62 -1.02 11.01
C ASN A 121 -3.67 -2.56 10.96
N ASN A 122 -4.30 -3.16 9.94
CA ASN A 122 -4.32 -4.60 9.71
C ASN A 122 -3.86 -5.00 8.30
N VAL A 123 -3.14 -4.16 7.57
CA VAL A 123 -2.66 -4.53 6.23
C VAL A 123 -1.68 -5.70 6.28
N GLN A 124 -0.90 -5.81 7.36
CA GLN A 124 -0.04 -6.96 7.59
C GLN A 124 -0.88 -8.23 7.73
N GLY A 125 -1.85 -8.24 8.65
CA GLY A 125 -2.71 -9.41 8.89
C GLY A 125 -3.55 -9.80 7.69
N ALA A 126 -4.07 -8.84 6.94
CA ALA A 126 -4.79 -9.10 5.69
C ALA A 126 -3.90 -9.80 4.65
N SER A 127 -2.68 -9.29 4.47
CA SER A 127 -1.70 -9.91 3.56
C SER A 127 -1.27 -11.30 4.02
N ASP A 128 -1.03 -11.47 5.33
CA ASP A 128 -0.66 -12.75 5.94
C ASP A 128 -1.76 -13.81 5.76
N ALA A 129 -3.03 -13.38 5.86
CA ALA A 129 -4.21 -14.23 5.66
C ALA A 129 -4.51 -14.56 4.19
N GLY A 130 -3.74 -14.05 3.23
CA GLY A 130 -3.90 -14.37 1.81
C GLY A 130 -4.84 -13.43 1.03
N LEU A 131 -5.15 -12.23 1.54
CA LEU A 131 -5.87 -11.21 0.78
C LEU A 131 -4.97 -10.55 -0.28
N ILE A 132 -4.34 -11.39 -1.08
CA ILE A 132 -3.46 -11.04 -2.22
C ILE A 132 -3.83 -11.99 -3.37
N PRO A 133 -4.11 -11.50 -4.57
CA PRO A 133 -4.71 -12.31 -5.64
C PRO A 133 -3.86 -13.50 -6.12
N MET A 134 -2.56 -13.53 -5.82
CA MET A 134 -1.66 -14.62 -6.18
C MET A 134 -1.22 -15.49 -5.00
N MET A 135 -1.76 -15.27 -3.78
CA MET A 135 -1.29 -15.96 -2.57
C MET A 135 -2.43 -16.60 -1.79
N PHE A 136 -2.16 -17.79 -1.27
CA PHE A 136 -2.83 -18.38 -0.13
C PHE A 136 -2.32 -17.77 1.19
N PRO A 137 -2.94 -18.06 2.34
CA PRO A 137 -2.42 -17.68 3.64
C PRO A 137 -0.93 -18.03 3.79
N ASN A 138 -0.23 -17.21 4.59
CA ASN A 138 1.21 -17.35 4.83
C ASN A 138 2.07 -17.21 3.56
N TYR A 139 1.65 -16.35 2.62
CA TYR A 139 2.35 -16.04 1.36
C TYR A 139 2.68 -17.26 0.48
N GLN A 140 1.88 -18.33 0.55
CA GLN A 140 2.01 -19.47 -0.32
C GLN A 140 1.41 -19.15 -1.69
N ARG A 141 2.19 -19.29 -2.76
CA ARG A 141 1.69 -18.97 -4.11
C ARG A 141 0.61 -19.97 -4.56
N VAL A 142 -0.46 -19.46 -5.15
CA VAL A 142 -1.57 -20.29 -5.67
C VAL A 142 -1.15 -21.19 -6.83
N ASP A 143 -0.14 -20.79 -7.61
CA ASP A 143 0.43 -21.55 -8.72
C ASP A 143 1.56 -22.52 -8.30
N ASN A 144 1.91 -22.58 -7.02
CA ASN A 144 2.84 -23.58 -6.48
C ASN A 144 2.11 -24.90 -6.28
N PRO A 145 2.53 -26.01 -6.95
CA PRO A 145 1.81 -27.29 -6.89
C PRO A 145 1.71 -27.90 -5.48
N GLU A 146 2.75 -27.71 -4.64
CA GLU A 146 2.78 -28.27 -3.28
C GLU A 146 1.82 -27.50 -2.36
N ALA A 147 1.89 -26.17 -2.39
CA ALA A 147 0.99 -25.30 -1.64
C ALA A 147 -0.46 -25.52 -2.08
N HIS A 148 -0.71 -25.54 -3.39
CA HIS A 148 -2.02 -25.77 -3.95
C HIS A 148 -2.65 -27.08 -3.46
N ALA A 149 -1.92 -28.21 -3.58
CA ALA A 149 -2.40 -29.52 -3.11
C ALA A 149 -2.65 -29.54 -1.59
N TRP A 150 -1.84 -28.80 -0.82
CA TRP A 150 -2.03 -28.70 0.62
C TRP A 150 -3.34 -27.95 0.96
N PHE A 151 -3.62 -26.81 0.31
CA PHE A 151 -4.83 -26.03 0.54
C PHE A 151 -6.11 -26.71 0.02
N GLU A 152 -6.05 -27.40 -1.13
CA GLU A 152 -7.17 -28.25 -1.61
C GLU A 152 -7.57 -29.31 -0.57
N LYS A 153 -6.57 -29.95 0.02
CA LYS A 153 -6.79 -30.94 1.07
C LYS A 153 -7.28 -30.28 2.37
N PHE A 154 -6.74 -29.13 2.75
CA PHE A 154 -7.07 -28.43 3.99
C PHE A 154 -8.52 -27.93 3.99
N TRP A 155 -8.98 -27.37 2.88
CA TRP A 155 -10.36 -26.88 2.73
C TRP A 155 -11.33 -27.90 2.12
N ASP A 156 -10.85 -29.10 1.79
CA ASP A 156 -11.63 -30.17 1.15
C ASP A 156 -12.43 -29.67 -0.06
N THR A 157 -11.78 -28.89 -0.93
CA THR A 157 -12.40 -28.27 -2.10
C THR A 157 -11.40 -28.08 -3.23
N PRO A 158 -11.80 -28.27 -4.51
CA PRO A 158 -10.94 -27.92 -5.63
C PRO A 158 -10.74 -26.43 -5.71
N LEU A 159 -9.49 -26.01 -5.96
CA LEU A 159 -9.07 -24.60 -6.04
C LEU A 159 -8.56 -24.26 -7.44
N ASP A 160 -8.72 -23.00 -7.85
CA ASP A 160 -8.13 -22.52 -9.09
C ASP A 160 -6.61 -22.33 -8.93
N LYS A 161 -5.86 -22.77 -9.93
CA LYS A 161 -4.40 -22.59 -10.01
C LYS A 161 -3.97 -21.25 -10.60
N LYS A 162 -4.91 -20.56 -11.20
CA LYS A 162 -4.66 -19.25 -11.83
C LYS A 162 -4.70 -18.15 -10.77
N PRO A 163 -3.64 -17.32 -10.65
CA PRO A 163 -3.71 -16.13 -9.83
C PRO A 163 -4.87 -15.23 -10.23
N GLY A 164 -5.50 -14.60 -9.24
CA GLY A 164 -6.51 -13.57 -9.47
C GLY A 164 -5.91 -12.30 -10.08
N TYR A 165 -6.77 -11.40 -10.52
CA TYR A 165 -6.36 -10.10 -11.07
C TYR A 165 -6.03 -9.09 -9.97
N THR A 166 -5.07 -8.22 -10.22
CA THR A 166 -4.78 -7.06 -9.37
C THR A 166 -5.74 -5.91 -9.65
N VAL A 167 -5.76 -4.92 -8.78
CA VAL A 167 -6.71 -3.78 -8.83
C VAL A 167 -6.85 -3.17 -10.22
N VAL A 168 -5.73 -2.76 -10.86
CA VAL A 168 -5.77 -2.16 -12.21
C VAL A 168 -6.21 -3.18 -13.28
N GLU A 169 -5.74 -4.42 -13.16
CA GLU A 169 -6.14 -5.50 -14.08
C GLU A 169 -7.65 -5.78 -14.00
N ILE A 170 -8.25 -5.71 -12.80
CA ILE A 170 -9.71 -5.84 -12.61
C ILE A 170 -10.44 -4.77 -13.42
N MET A 171 -10.05 -3.51 -13.32
CA MET A 171 -10.69 -2.41 -14.05
C MET A 171 -10.62 -2.61 -15.58
N HIS A 172 -9.49 -3.08 -16.09
CA HIS A 172 -9.35 -3.43 -17.50
C HIS A 172 -10.21 -4.64 -17.91
N LYS A 173 -10.36 -5.64 -17.02
CA LYS A 173 -11.22 -6.80 -17.29
C LYS A 173 -12.72 -6.47 -17.25
N ILE A 174 -13.13 -5.50 -16.46
CA ILE A 174 -14.52 -5.00 -16.48
C ILE A 174 -14.83 -4.33 -17.83
N THR A 175 -13.91 -3.51 -18.34
CA THR A 175 -14.09 -2.77 -19.59
C THR A 175 -13.71 -3.57 -20.86
N ALA A 176 -13.29 -4.82 -20.69
CA ALA A 176 -12.98 -5.71 -21.81
C ALA A 176 -14.20 -5.95 -22.72
N PRO A 177 -14.00 -6.27 -24.01
CA PRO A 177 -15.09 -6.63 -24.91
C PRO A 177 -15.91 -7.82 -24.38
N ASP A 178 -17.19 -7.90 -24.75
CA ASP A 178 -18.06 -9.01 -24.33
C ASP A 178 -17.60 -10.38 -24.82
N SER A 179 -16.74 -10.42 -25.82
CA SER A 179 -16.11 -11.64 -26.33
C SER A 179 -14.93 -12.13 -25.49
N ASP A 180 -14.43 -11.32 -24.53
CA ASP A 180 -13.37 -11.75 -23.61
C ASP A 180 -13.96 -12.76 -22.60
N PRO A 181 -13.49 -14.01 -22.57
CA PRO A 181 -13.99 -15.01 -21.63
C PRO A 181 -13.69 -14.68 -20.17
N ASP A 182 -12.69 -13.84 -19.93
CA ASP A 182 -12.27 -13.39 -18.59
C ASP A 182 -12.89 -12.03 -18.21
N LYS A 183 -13.88 -11.51 -18.97
CA LYS A 183 -14.55 -10.26 -18.63
C LYS A 183 -15.25 -10.35 -17.28
N ILE A 184 -14.98 -9.38 -16.42
CA ILE A 184 -15.63 -9.27 -15.11
C ILE A 184 -16.95 -8.51 -15.28
N ARG A 185 -18.05 -9.11 -14.84
CA ARG A 185 -19.42 -8.55 -14.95
C ARG A 185 -20.01 -8.17 -13.61
N GLY A 186 -19.53 -8.76 -12.52
CA GLY A 186 -19.98 -8.46 -11.17
C GLY A 186 -18.81 -8.28 -10.22
N MET A 187 -18.96 -7.41 -9.22
CA MET A 187 -17.94 -7.14 -8.23
C MET A 187 -18.56 -7.00 -6.84
N TYR A 188 -17.92 -7.58 -5.84
CA TYR A 188 -18.22 -7.38 -4.44
C TYR A 188 -17.06 -6.66 -3.79
N VAL A 189 -17.30 -5.46 -3.28
CA VAL A 189 -16.30 -4.59 -2.65
C VAL A 189 -16.58 -4.54 -1.15
N GLU A 190 -15.58 -4.86 -0.34
CA GLU A 190 -15.68 -4.87 1.10
C GLU A 190 -14.66 -3.91 1.74
N GLY A 191 -15.15 -2.82 2.35
CA GLY A 191 -14.35 -1.86 3.08
C GLY A 191 -13.30 -1.11 2.26
N GLU A 192 -13.55 -0.97 0.96
CA GLU A 192 -12.65 -0.33 -0.01
C GLU A 192 -13.37 0.77 -0.80
N ASN A 193 -12.62 1.76 -1.29
CA ASN A 193 -13.17 2.87 -2.06
C ASN A 193 -12.44 3.06 -3.40
N PRO A 194 -12.48 2.07 -4.33
CA PRO A 194 -11.78 2.12 -5.60
C PRO A 194 -12.17 3.32 -6.48
N ALA A 195 -13.40 3.85 -6.37
CA ALA A 195 -13.80 5.08 -7.04
C ALA A 195 -13.05 6.34 -6.57
N MET A 196 -12.13 6.20 -5.60
CA MET A 196 -11.21 7.25 -5.10
C MET A 196 -9.77 6.77 -5.03
N SER A 197 -9.52 5.50 -4.68
CA SER A 197 -8.18 4.98 -4.42
C SER A 197 -7.43 4.53 -5.67
N ASP A 198 -8.13 4.16 -6.74
CA ASP A 198 -7.52 3.62 -7.94
C ASP A 198 -6.85 4.70 -8.80
N PRO A 199 -5.74 4.38 -9.48
CA PRO A 199 -5.13 5.32 -10.43
C PRO A 199 -5.98 5.43 -11.70
N ASP A 200 -5.76 6.47 -12.49
CA ASP A 200 -6.59 6.75 -13.66
C ASP A 200 -8.09 6.66 -13.30
N LEU A 201 -8.48 7.49 -12.36
CA LEU A 201 -9.77 7.38 -11.68
C LEU A 201 -10.96 7.53 -12.62
N ASN A 202 -10.81 8.23 -13.75
CA ASN A 202 -11.85 8.31 -14.77
C ASN A 202 -12.13 6.94 -15.37
N HIS A 203 -11.09 6.17 -15.70
CA HIS A 203 -11.23 4.80 -16.17
C HIS A 203 -11.82 3.87 -15.08
N ALA A 204 -11.31 3.97 -13.84
CA ALA A 204 -11.82 3.15 -12.73
C ALA A 204 -13.31 3.40 -12.44
N ARG A 205 -13.75 4.66 -12.39
CA ARG A 205 -15.17 5.00 -12.21
C ARG A 205 -16.04 4.53 -13.37
N HIS A 206 -15.53 4.65 -14.59
CA HIS A 206 -16.23 4.12 -15.77
C HIS A 206 -16.37 2.60 -15.71
N ALA A 207 -15.32 1.90 -15.32
CA ALA A 207 -15.33 0.44 -15.14
C ALA A 207 -16.36 0.02 -14.08
N LEU A 208 -16.33 0.62 -12.88
CA LEU A 208 -17.30 0.32 -11.83
C LEU A 208 -18.75 0.56 -12.26
N ALA A 209 -19.01 1.64 -13.01
CA ALA A 209 -20.34 1.95 -13.54
C ALA A 209 -20.79 1.02 -14.69
N ALA A 210 -19.86 0.31 -15.32
CA ALA A 210 -20.13 -0.64 -16.42
C ALA A 210 -20.41 -2.08 -15.95
N LEU A 211 -20.31 -2.35 -14.63
CA LEU A 211 -20.65 -3.65 -14.07
C LEU A 211 -22.13 -3.96 -14.18
N ASP A 212 -22.47 -5.22 -14.45
CA ASP A 212 -23.85 -5.72 -14.41
C ASP A 212 -24.38 -5.79 -12.96
N LEU A 213 -23.46 -5.97 -11.97
CA LEU A 213 -23.78 -6.00 -10.54
C LEU A 213 -22.58 -5.49 -9.74
N LEU A 214 -22.78 -4.43 -8.98
CA LEU A 214 -21.83 -3.94 -7.98
C LEU A 214 -22.47 -4.00 -6.59
N VAL A 215 -21.89 -4.83 -5.71
CA VAL A 215 -22.27 -4.91 -4.32
C VAL A 215 -21.16 -4.27 -3.49
N VAL A 216 -21.50 -3.34 -2.60
CA VAL A 216 -20.54 -2.66 -1.71
C VAL A 216 -20.95 -2.89 -0.26
N GLN A 217 -20.02 -3.42 0.52
CA GLN A 217 -20.14 -3.56 1.98
C GLN A 217 -19.20 -2.54 2.62
N ASP A 218 -19.74 -1.52 3.25
CA ASP A 218 -18.94 -0.45 3.85
C ASP A 218 -19.65 0.16 5.08
N ILE A 219 -18.88 0.90 5.87
CA ILE A 219 -19.39 1.64 7.05
C ILE A 219 -19.95 3.02 6.67
N PHE A 220 -19.62 3.53 5.47
CA PHE A 220 -20.07 4.82 4.94
C PHE A 220 -20.53 4.72 3.49
N MET A 221 -21.38 5.65 3.08
CA MET A 221 -21.69 5.89 1.68
C MET A 221 -20.49 6.61 1.03
N THR A 222 -19.58 5.82 0.51
CA THR A 222 -18.39 6.27 -0.23
C THR A 222 -18.71 6.53 -1.69
N GLU A 223 -17.76 7.09 -2.46
CA GLU A 223 -17.89 7.29 -3.90
C GLU A 223 -18.15 5.97 -4.63
N THR A 224 -17.56 4.88 -4.15
CA THR A 224 -17.83 3.53 -4.67
C THR A 224 -19.23 3.06 -4.31
N ALA A 225 -19.66 3.27 -3.08
CA ALA A 225 -21.01 2.91 -2.63
C ALA A 225 -22.11 3.67 -3.36
N LEU A 226 -21.82 4.90 -3.84
CA LEU A 226 -22.77 5.67 -4.68
C LEU A 226 -22.97 5.09 -6.09
N LEU A 227 -22.04 4.24 -6.56
CA LEU A 227 -22.15 3.53 -7.85
C LEU A 227 -22.80 2.14 -7.69
N ALA A 228 -22.98 1.65 -6.46
CA ALA A 228 -23.41 0.30 -6.19
C ALA A 228 -24.89 0.06 -6.47
N ASP A 229 -25.22 -1.14 -6.97
CA ASP A 229 -26.60 -1.63 -7.07
C ASP A 229 -27.13 -2.06 -5.69
N VAL A 230 -26.24 -2.58 -4.83
CA VAL A 230 -26.57 -3.01 -3.48
C VAL A 230 -25.53 -2.52 -2.51
N VAL A 231 -25.96 -1.87 -1.43
CA VAL A 231 -25.11 -1.45 -0.31
C VAL A 231 -25.47 -2.24 0.94
N LEU A 232 -24.47 -2.88 1.55
CA LEU A 232 -24.59 -3.66 2.78
C LEU A 232 -23.91 -2.89 3.93
N PRO A 233 -24.66 -2.36 4.91
CA PRO A 233 -24.07 -1.59 5.99
C PRO A 233 -23.26 -2.48 6.94
N ALA A 234 -21.97 -2.21 7.03
CA ALA A 234 -21.01 -2.94 7.84
C ALA A 234 -20.72 -2.24 9.18
N SER A 235 -20.20 -2.99 10.14
CA SER A 235 -19.79 -2.47 11.45
C SER A 235 -18.34 -1.93 11.38
N ALA A 236 -18.10 -0.86 12.13
CA ALA A 236 -16.79 -0.29 12.33
C ALA A 236 -15.95 -1.08 13.37
N TRP A 237 -14.68 -0.73 13.50
CA TRP A 237 -13.74 -1.36 14.41
C TRP A 237 -14.21 -1.51 15.87
N PRO A 238 -14.72 -0.46 16.54
CA PRO A 238 -15.14 -0.57 17.92
C PRO A 238 -16.47 -1.32 18.12
N GLU A 239 -17.11 -1.71 17.01
CA GLU A 239 -18.44 -2.32 16.99
C GLU A 239 -18.39 -3.84 16.79
N LYS A 240 -17.19 -4.41 16.61
CA LYS A 240 -16.98 -5.85 16.38
C LYS A 240 -15.75 -6.39 17.10
N VAL A 241 -15.63 -7.71 17.13
CA VAL A 241 -14.44 -8.41 17.62
C VAL A 241 -13.62 -8.91 16.44
N GLY A 242 -12.31 -8.98 16.58
CA GLY A 242 -11.42 -9.51 15.57
C GLY A 242 -9.95 -9.38 15.97
N THR A 243 -9.05 -9.69 15.05
CA THR A 243 -7.63 -9.54 15.29
C THR A 243 -7.03 -8.56 14.29
N ALA A 244 -5.93 -7.90 14.69
CA ALA A 244 -5.13 -7.09 13.81
C ALA A 244 -3.65 -7.45 13.98
N SER A 245 -2.91 -7.55 12.89
CA SER A 245 -1.46 -7.73 12.93
C SER A 245 -0.74 -6.46 12.50
N ASN A 246 0.14 -5.98 13.37
CA ASN A 246 0.99 -4.82 13.07
C ASN A 246 2.13 -5.17 12.12
N THR A 247 2.77 -4.15 11.59
CA THR A 247 4.01 -4.27 10.81
C THR A 247 5.15 -4.96 11.58
N ASP A 248 5.18 -4.82 12.91
CA ASP A 248 6.12 -5.49 13.79
C ASP A 248 5.74 -6.95 14.11
N ARG A 249 4.78 -7.50 13.39
CA ARG A 249 4.29 -8.88 13.51
C ARG A 249 3.56 -9.18 14.83
N MET A 250 3.10 -8.16 15.54
CA MET A 250 2.28 -8.34 16.72
C MET A 250 0.82 -8.58 16.33
N VAL A 251 0.30 -9.75 16.61
CA VAL A 251 -1.13 -10.09 16.49
C VAL A 251 -1.84 -9.60 17.74
N GLN A 252 -2.84 -8.74 17.58
CA GLN A 252 -3.56 -8.09 18.67
C GLN A 252 -5.05 -8.45 18.64
N MET A 253 -5.62 -8.59 19.84
CA MET A 253 -7.07 -8.78 20.02
C MET A 253 -7.81 -7.44 19.97
N GLY A 254 -8.69 -7.27 19.00
CA GLY A 254 -9.67 -6.20 18.95
C GLY A 254 -10.95 -6.59 19.68
N LYS A 255 -11.39 -5.76 20.63
CA LYS A 255 -12.59 -6.01 21.42
C LYS A 255 -13.71 -5.04 21.04
N LYS A 256 -14.94 -5.54 20.99
CA LYS A 256 -16.11 -4.70 20.80
C LYS A 256 -16.29 -3.76 22.01
N ALA A 257 -16.43 -2.47 21.72
CA ALA A 257 -16.65 -1.43 22.73
C ALA A 257 -18.08 -0.85 22.71
N ILE A 258 -18.70 -0.80 21.52
CA ILE A 258 -20.04 -0.23 21.31
C ILE A 258 -20.84 -1.13 20.36
N ASN A 259 -22.15 -0.93 20.32
CA ASN A 259 -23.02 -1.64 19.36
C ASN A 259 -22.96 -0.94 17.99
N PRO A 260 -23.05 -1.69 16.87
CA PRO A 260 -23.25 -1.11 15.55
C PRO A 260 -24.50 -0.23 15.50
N PRO A 261 -24.49 0.88 14.77
CA PRO A 261 -25.65 1.75 14.60
C PRO A 261 -26.64 1.15 13.59
N GLY A 262 -27.93 1.43 13.78
CA GLY A 262 -29.00 1.07 12.83
C GLY A 262 -28.97 -0.41 12.46
N ASP A 263 -28.95 -0.68 11.14
CA ASP A 263 -28.96 -2.04 10.58
C ASP A 263 -27.57 -2.59 10.28
N ALA A 264 -26.50 -1.88 10.65
CA ALA A 264 -25.12 -2.32 10.42
C ALA A 264 -24.84 -3.66 11.13
N LYS A 265 -24.13 -4.55 10.43
CA LYS A 265 -23.78 -5.89 10.91
C LYS A 265 -22.28 -6.13 10.81
N PRO A 266 -21.70 -7.02 11.64
CA PRO A 266 -20.33 -7.47 11.48
C PRO A 266 -20.09 -8.11 10.09
N ASP A 267 -18.92 -7.86 9.50
CA ASP A 267 -18.58 -8.33 8.16
C ASP A 267 -18.76 -9.85 8.03
N LEU A 268 -18.23 -10.61 8.99
CA LEU A 268 -18.37 -12.08 8.99
C LEU A 268 -19.84 -12.52 8.97
N TRP A 269 -20.73 -11.82 9.71
CA TRP A 269 -22.17 -12.14 9.68
C TRP A 269 -22.75 -11.93 8.28
N ILE A 270 -22.41 -10.81 7.63
CA ILE A 270 -22.89 -10.48 6.26
C ILE A 270 -22.41 -11.56 5.28
N ILE A 271 -21.12 -11.88 5.29
CA ILE A 271 -20.52 -12.89 4.41
C ILE A 271 -21.17 -14.26 4.63
N GLN A 272 -21.36 -14.69 5.88
CA GLN A 272 -22.06 -15.94 6.19
C GLN A 272 -23.50 -15.96 5.70
N GLN A 273 -24.21 -14.83 5.76
CA GLN A 273 -25.57 -14.73 5.24
C GLN A 273 -25.63 -14.84 3.71
N ILE A 274 -24.65 -14.29 3.02
CA ILE A 274 -24.50 -14.45 1.57
C ILE A 274 -24.19 -15.92 1.24
N ALA A 275 -23.16 -16.48 1.84
CA ALA A 275 -22.75 -17.88 1.67
C ALA A 275 -23.92 -18.86 1.85
N LYS A 276 -24.68 -18.70 2.94
CA LYS A 276 -25.85 -19.51 3.22
C LYS A 276 -26.93 -19.42 2.13
N ARG A 277 -27.19 -18.22 1.58
CA ARG A 277 -28.15 -18.02 0.50
C ARG A 277 -27.66 -18.58 -0.85
N MET A 278 -26.34 -18.66 -1.02
CA MET A 278 -25.71 -19.34 -2.18
C MET A 278 -25.67 -20.86 -2.03
N GLY A 279 -26.18 -21.43 -0.93
CA GLY A 279 -26.20 -22.86 -0.68
C GLY A 279 -24.88 -23.43 -0.15
N LEU A 280 -23.93 -22.58 0.26
CA LEU A 280 -22.69 -23.01 0.88
C LEU A 280 -22.95 -23.44 2.33
N ASN A 281 -22.34 -24.55 2.73
CA ASN A 281 -22.49 -25.09 4.09
C ASN A 281 -21.49 -24.45 5.06
N TRP A 282 -21.51 -23.13 5.17
CA TRP A 282 -20.70 -22.39 6.14
C TRP A 282 -21.46 -22.25 7.44
N ASN A 283 -20.84 -22.71 8.51
CA ASN A 283 -21.46 -22.70 9.85
C ASN A 283 -20.41 -22.36 10.92
N TYR A 284 -19.83 -21.17 10.82
CA TYR A 284 -18.95 -20.68 11.87
C TYR A 284 -19.78 -20.18 13.04
N GLN A 285 -19.71 -20.93 14.15
CA GLN A 285 -20.42 -20.63 15.40
C GLN A 285 -19.44 -20.63 16.57
N GLY A 286 -19.91 -20.21 17.74
CA GLY A 286 -19.14 -20.21 18.98
C GLY A 286 -18.79 -18.80 19.44
N ALA A 287 -17.66 -18.67 20.13
CA ALA A 287 -17.25 -17.40 20.71
C ALA A 287 -17.18 -16.28 19.69
N ASP A 288 -17.66 -15.10 20.09
CA ASP A 288 -17.64 -13.87 19.31
C ASP A 288 -18.32 -14.02 17.92
N ASP A 289 -19.51 -14.65 17.92
CA ASP A 289 -20.36 -14.85 16.73
C ASP A 289 -19.64 -15.63 15.59
N GLY A 290 -18.75 -16.56 15.96
CA GLY A 290 -18.02 -17.40 15.03
C GLY A 290 -16.65 -16.84 14.61
N VAL A 291 -16.28 -15.65 15.04
CA VAL A 291 -14.97 -15.06 14.72
C VAL A 291 -13.81 -15.92 15.23
N ALA A 292 -13.97 -16.49 16.45
CA ALA A 292 -12.98 -17.40 17.02
C ALA A 292 -12.74 -18.65 16.16
N ALA A 293 -13.80 -19.21 15.56
CA ALA A 293 -13.70 -20.40 14.70
C ALA A 293 -13.00 -20.06 13.37
N VAL A 294 -13.32 -18.92 12.75
CA VAL A 294 -12.63 -18.43 11.55
C VAL A 294 -11.17 -18.13 11.83
N TYR A 295 -10.88 -17.50 12.97
CA TYR A 295 -9.49 -17.26 13.38
C TYR A 295 -8.71 -18.57 13.57
N ASP A 296 -9.33 -19.58 14.18
CA ASP A 296 -8.67 -20.88 14.37
C ASP A 296 -8.36 -21.58 13.04
N GLU A 297 -9.25 -21.51 12.06
CA GLU A 297 -9.02 -21.99 10.69
C GLU A 297 -7.88 -21.22 10.02
N MET A 298 -7.89 -19.88 10.08
CA MET A 298 -6.80 -19.03 9.58
C MET A 298 -5.46 -19.38 10.25
N ARG A 299 -5.47 -19.55 11.57
CA ARG A 299 -4.29 -19.96 12.34
C ARG A 299 -3.70 -21.29 11.87
N GLN A 300 -4.54 -22.28 11.58
CA GLN A 300 -4.13 -23.56 11.03
C GLN A 300 -3.60 -23.44 9.60
N ALA A 301 -4.24 -22.60 8.78
CA ALA A 301 -3.75 -22.29 7.43
C ALA A 301 -2.37 -21.60 7.47
N MET A 302 -2.10 -20.85 8.53
CA MET A 302 -0.83 -20.16 8.78
C MET A 302 0.04 -20.87 9.84
N HIS A 303 -0.02 -22.20 9.91
CA HIS A 303 0.61 -22.99 10.96
C HIS A 303 2.13 -22.74 11.12
N ALA A 304 2.83 -22.37 10.06
CA ALA A 304 4.26 -22.06 10.09
C ALA A 304 4.59 -20.67 10.71
N ALA A 305 3.58 -19.86 11.00
CA ALA A 305 3.76 -18.51 11.56
C ALA A 305 3.06 -18.33 12.91
N ILE A 306 1.75 -18.64 13.00
CA ILE A 306 0.91 -18.26 14.14
C ILE A 306 0.25 -19.46 14.87
N ASN A 307 0.73 -20.69 14.65
CA ASN A 307 0.10 -21.88 15.22
C ASN A 307 -0.07 -21.84 16.74
N GLY A 308 0.87 -21.23 17.47
CA GLY A 308 0.84 -21.05 18.91
C GLY A 308 0.01 -19.89 19.42
N ILE A 309 -0.54 -19.05 18.52
CA ILE A 309 -1.34 -17.88 18.89
C ILE A 309 -2.83 -18.26 18.83
N THR A 310 -3.30 -18.96 19.85
CA THR A 310 -4.70 -19.39 19.93
C THR A 310 -5.61 -18.22 20.27
N TRP A 311 -6.92 -18.35 19.96
CA TRP A 311 -7.92 -17.35 20.33
C TRP A 311 -7.95 -17.10 21.84
N ASP A 312 -7.97 -18.15 22.65
CA ASP A 312 -7.98 -18.06 24.11
C ASP A 312 -6.72 -17.36 24.64
N ARG A 313 -5.58 -17.60 24.02
CA ARG A 313 -4.34 -16.91 24.34
C ARG A 313 -4.44 -15.41 24.06
N LEU A 314 -4.96 -15.00 22.90
CA LEU A 314 -5.18 -13.59 22.59
C LEU A 314 -6.21 -12.93 23.52
N VAL A 315 -7.26 -13.62 23.90
CA VAL A 315 -8.23 -13.12 24.91
C VAL A 315 -7.53 -12.84 26.23
N LYS A 316 -6.60 -13.71 26.65
CA LYS A 316 -5.87 -13.61 27.92
C LYS A 316 -4.71 -12.61 27.89
N GLU A 317 -3.88 -12.66 26.84
CA GLU A 317 -2.61 -11.92 26.77
C GLU A 317 -2.76 -10.59 25.98
N SER A 318 -3.85 -10.43 25.26
CA SER A 318 -4.19 -9.30 24.39
C SER A 318 -3.33 -9.20 23.11
N SER A 319 -2.09 -9.63 23.11
CA SER A 319 -1.21 -9.62 21.95
C SER A 319 -0.09 -10.64 22.05
N VAL A 320 0.35 -11.16 20.88
CA VAL A 320 1.50 -12.07 20.76
C VAL A 320 2.23 -11.78 19.45
N THR A 321 3.55 -11.75 19.47
CA THR A 321 4.38 -11.53 18.26
C THR A 321 4.72 -12.86 17.59
N TYR A 322 4.54 -12.96 16.26
CA TYR A 322 4.94 -14.15 15.52
C TYR A 322 6.34 -14.00 14.87
N PRO A 323 7.03 -15.11 14.47
CA PRO A 323 6.62 -16.51 14.56
C PRO A 323 6.39 -16.99 15.99
N CYS A 324 5.32 -17.80 16.16
CA CYS A 324 4.95 -18.40 17.44
C CYS A 324 4.29 -19.76 17.11
N LEU A 325 5.00 -20.85 17.32
CA LEU A 325 4.64 -22.16 16.77
C LEU A 325 3.95 -23.10 17.75
N SER A 326 4.08 -22.85 19.07
CA SER A 326 3.37 -23.59 20.12
C SER A 326 2.73 -22.68 21.14
N ALA A 327 1.85 -23.20 21.99
CA ALA A 327 1.17 -22.43 23.03
C ALA A 327 2.14 -21.86 24.08
N GLU A 328 3.28 -22.51 24.29
CA GLU A 328 4.33 -22.12 25.24
C GLU A 328 5.38 -21.20 24.62
N ASP A 329 5.37 -21.07 23.27
CA ASP A 329 6.32 -20.23 22.55
C ASP A 329 6.01 -18.74 22.87
N PRO A 330 6.98 -17.96 23.40
CA PRO A 330 6.74 -16.54 23.71
C PRO A 330 6.62 -15.67 22.45
N GLY A 331 6.87 -16.24 21.27
CA GLY A 331 7.03 -15.49 20.02
C GLY A 331 8.45 -14.95 19.84
N ARG A 332 8.78 -14.55 18.61
CA ARG A 332 10.14 -14.12 18.25
C ARG A 332 10.17 -12.61 17.93
N PRO A 333 10.81 -11.79 18.77
CA PRO A 333 10.94 -10.36 18.53
C PRO A 333 11.88 -10.03 17.35
N ILE A 334 12.83 -10.93 17.05
CA ILE A 334 13.81 -10.79 15.97
C ILE A 334 13.63 -11.98 15.02
N VAL A 335 13.60 -11.69 13.73
CA VAL A 335 13.60 -12.71 12.65
C VAL A 335 14.87 -12.60 11.82
N PHE A 336 15.17 -13.64 11.07
CA PHE A 336 16.39 -13.74 10.26
C PHE A 336 17.69 -13.65 11.06
N ASP A 337 17.65 -13.96 12.34
CA ASP A 337 18.82 -14.06 13.22
C ASP A 337 19.68 -15.28 12.91
N ASP A 338 19.06 -16.40 12.47
CA ASP A 338 19.70 -17.64 12.09
C ASP A 338 19.69 -17.85 10.56
N LYS A 339 18.49 -17.92 9.96
CA LYS A 339 18.29 -18.21 8.53
C LYS A 339 17.14 -17.40 7.93
N PHE A 340 17.12 -17.33 6.60
CA PHE A 340 15.99 -16.80 5.83
C PHE A 340 15.03 -17.91 5.42
N ASP A 341 13.76 -17.55 5.17
CA ASP A 341 12.71 -18.50 4.70
C ASP A 341 12.85 -18.77 3.19
N THR A 342 14.03 -19.18 2.78
CA THR A 342 14.40 -19.59 1.43
C THR A 342 14.81 -21.05 1.45
N LYS A 343 14.83 -21.70 0.29
CA LYS A 343 15.12 -23.13 0.17
C LYS A 343 16.45 -23.56 0.79
N ASP A 344 17.46 -22.67 0.74
CA ASP A 344 18.81 -22.90 1.28
C ASP A 344 19.12 -22.07 2.54
N GLY A 345 18.12 -21.34 3.08
CA GLY A 345 18.27 -20.51 4.27
C GLY A 345 19.04 -19.21 4.06
N ARG A 346 19.37 -18.84 2.81
CA ARG A 346 20.19 -17.67 2.48
C ARG A 346 19.37 -16.59 1.78
N VAL A 347 19.71 -15.30 1.99
CA VAL A 347 19.13 -14.22 1.20
C VAL A 347 19.70 -14.22 -0.22
N LYS A 348 18.85 -14.03 -1.21
CA LYS A 348 19.27 -13.87 -2.60
C LYS A 348 19.42 -12.38 -2.92
N LEU A 349 20.63 -11.93 -3.19
CA LEU A 349 20.90 -10.59 -3.68
C LEU A 349 20.50 -10.49 -5.16
N VAL A 350 19.56 -9.62 -5.46
CA VAL A 350 19.05 -9.40 -6.83
C VAL A 350 19.49 -8.02 -7.27
N PRO A 351 20.42 -7.92 -8.24
CA PRO A 351 20.80 -6.64 -8.83
C PRO A 351 19.62 -5.94 -9.46
N ALA A 352 19.62 -4.61 -9.40
CA ALA A 352 18.60 -3.77 -10.02
C ALA A 352 19.23 -2.64 -10.80
N ASP A 353 18.70 -2.36 -11.98
CA ASP A 353 19.12 -1.27 -12.84
C ASP A 353 18.13 -0.10 -12.75
N ILE A 354 18.58 1.09 -13.13
CA ILE A 354 17.70 2.25 -13.24
C ILE A 354 16.73 2.02 -14.40
N ILE A 355 15.46 1.89 -14.06
CA ILE A 355 14.35 1.87 -15.03
C ILE A 355 13.65 3.22 -14.91
N PRO A 356 13.42 3.93 -16.02
CA PRO A 356 12.72 5.20 -15.98
C PRO A 356 11.25 5.04 -15.63
N ALA A 357 10.67 6.07 -15.00
CA ALA A 357 9.23 6.20 -14.85
C ALA A 357 8.50 6.01 -16.19
N ASN A 358 7.29 5.50 -16.15
CA ASN A 358 6.46 5.30 -17.35
C ASN A 358 6.18 6.61 -18.08
N GLU A 359 5.95 7.69 -17.36
CA GLU A 359 5.75 9.03 -17.90
C GLU A 359 6.78 10.01 -17.36
N ARG A 360 7.71 10.44 -18.21
CA ARG A 360 8.65 11.50 -17.88
C ARG A 360 8.10 12.88 -18.25
N PRO A 361 8.51 13.94 -17.53
CA PRO A 361 8.27 15.31 -17.97
C PRO A 361 8.76 15.54 -19.39
N ASP A 362 8.01 16.30 -20.16
CA ASP A 362 8.32 16.74 -21.51
C ASP A 362 7.92 18.23 -21.71
N ALA A 363 8.00 18.71 -22.94
CA ALA A 363 7.69 20.11 -23.24
C ALA A 363 6.20 20.46 -22.99
N GLU A 364 5.29 19.50 -23.08
CA GLU A 364 3.86 19.70 -22.84
C GLU A 364 3.49 19.51 -21.37
N TYR A 365 4.11 18.55 -20.68
CA TYR A 365 3.87 18.22 -19.27
C TYR A 365 5.18 18.34 -18.46
N PRO A 366 5.63 19.57 -18.16
CA PRO A 366 7.00 19.83 -17.65
C PRO A 366 7.18 19.57 -16.15
N PHE A 367 6.12 19.34 -15.38
CA PHE A 367 6.19 19.12 -13.95
C PHE A 367 6.00 17.65 -13.58
N VAL A 368 6.59 17.25 -12.46
CA VAL A 368 6.35 15.96 -11.81
C VAL A 368 5.30 16.12 -10.73
N LEU A 369 4.23 15.36 -10.81
CA LEU A 369 3.28 15.17 -9.71
C LEU A 369 3.73 14.00 -8.85
N ILE A 370 3.85 14.24 -7.56
CA ILE A 370 3.88 13.21 -6.53
C ILE A 370 2.62 13.30 -5.68
N THR A 371 2.07 12.17 -5.29
CA THR A 371 0.90 12.11 -4.41
C THR A 371 1.28 11.56 -3.05
N GLY A 372 0.55 11.91 -2.01
CA GLY A 372 0.87 11.47 -0.67
C GLY A 372 -0.26 11.62 0.32
N ARG A 373 0.10 11.46 1.59
CA ARG A 373 -0.81 11.58 2.73
C ARG A 373 -0.82 12.99 3.28
N GLN A 374 -1.96 13.38 3.82
CA GLN A 374 -2.14 14.53 4.70
C GLN A 374 -2.20 14.00 6.13
N LEU A 375 -1.59 14.68 7.08
CA LEU A 375 -1.52 14.19 8.47
C LEU A 375 -2.91 14.01 9.10
N GLU A 376 -3.79 14.97 8.85
CA GLU A 376 -5.13 15.06 9.41
C GLU A 376 -6.12 14.09 8.74
N HIS A 377 -5.81 13.64 7.51
CA HIS A 377 -6.72 12.81 6.74
C HIS A 377 -6.15 11.43 6.40
N TRP A 378 -7.00 10.43 6.57
CA TRP A 378 -6.66 9.04 6.35
C TRP A 378 -7.13 8.56 4.97
N HIS A 379 -6.18 8.09 4.15
CA HIS A 379 -6.45 7.54 2.81
C HIS A 379 -7.36 8.43 1.96
N THR A 380 -8.50 7.89 1.47
CA THR A 380 -9.50 8.62 0.67
C THR A 380 -10.32 9.64 1.47
N GLY A 381 -10.04 9.80 2.77
CA GLY A 381 -10.76 10.72 3.63
C GLY A 381 -12.13 10.23 4.09
N SER A 382 -12.57 9.05 3.67
CA SER A 382 -13.91 8.52 3.96
C SER A 382 -14.31 8.56 5.44
N MET A 383 -13.37 8.35 6.35
CA MET A 383 -13.62 8.46 7.80
C MET A 383 -13.25 9.84 8.34
N THR A 384 -12.04 10.30 8.08
CA THR A 384 -11.46 11.48 8.74
C THR A 384 -12.07 12.80 8.29
N ARG A 385 -12.52 12.91 7.04
CA ARG A 385 -13.25 14.07 6.55
C ARG A 385 -14.68 14.17 7.09
N ARG A 386 -15.20 13.09 7.70
CA ARG A 386 -16.44 13.09 8.48
C ARG A 386 -16.21 13.42 9.96
N ALA A 387 -14.94 13.48 10.40
CA ALA A 387 -14.57 13.92 11.74
C ALA A 387 -14.43 15.44 11.75
N THR A 388 -15.41 16.15 12.32
CA THR A 388 -15.52 17.61 12.29
C THR A 388 -14.24 18.35 12.68
N ILE A 389 -13.51 17.85 13.69
CA ILE A 389 -12.27 18.49 14.16
C ILE A 389 -11.15 18.35 13.11
N LEU A 390 -10.97 17.16 12.53
CA LEU A 390 -9.92 16.92 11.54
C LEU A 390 -10.21 17.69 10.24
N ASP A 391 -11.47 17.69 9.81
CA ASP A 391 -11.89 18.43 8.62
C ASP A 391 -11.80 19.95 8.82
N ALA A 392 -11.96 20.46 10.05
CA ALA A 392 -11.78 21.88 10.36
C ALA A 392 -10.29 22.31 10.35
N ILE A 393 -9.35 21.40 10.61
CA ILE A 393 -7.91 21.69 10.58
C ILE A 393 -7.40 21.80 9.13
N GLU A 394 -7.77 20.85 8.28
CA GLU A 394 -7.40 20.80 6.86
C GLU A 394 -8.63 20.58 5.98
N PRO A 395 -9.45 21.63 5.79
CA PRO A 395 -10.78 21.49 5.18
C PRO A 395 -10.77 21.35 3.65
N MET A 396 -9.66 21.70 2.98
CA MET A 396 -9.62 21.83 1.53
C MET A 396 -8.37 21.23 0.92
N ALA A 397 -8.52 20.70 -0.29
CA ALA A 397 -7.40 20.22 -1.08
C ALA A 397 -6.44 21.36 -1.44
N THR A 398 -5.15 21.10 -1.31
CA THR A 398 -4.10 22.01 -1.75
C THR A 398 -3.03 21.29 -2.56
N VAL A 399 -2.42 22.02 -3.51
CA VAL A 399 -1.21 21.57 -4.20
C VAL A 399 -0.01 22.32 -3.61
N SER A 400 0.92 21.59 -3.03
CA SER A 400 2.19 22.16 -2.57
C SER A 400 3.14 22.34 -3.72
N MET A 401 3.78 23.51 -3.84
CA MET A 401 4.79 23.79 -4.84
C MET A 401 5.80 24.83 -4.37
N HIS A 402 7.00 24.80 -4.96
CA HIS A 402 8.08 25.72 -4.62
C HIS A 402 7.76 27.18 -4.99
N GLY A 403 8.16 28.13 -4.16
CA GLY A 403 7.85 29.57 -4.35
C GLY A 403 8.38 30.15 -5.67
N GLU A 404 9.50 29.65 -6.19
CA GLU A 404 10.01 30.10 -7.50
C GLU A 404 9.14 29.59 -8.66
N ASP A 405 8.61 28.37 -8.58
CA ASP A 405 7.68 27.83 -9.57
C ASP A 405 6.34 28.60 -9.53
N MET A 406 5.88 28.98 -8.33
CA MET A 406 4.73 29.87 -8.17
C MET A 406 4.97 31.21 -8.87
N THR A 407 6.15 31.81 -8.66
CA THR A 407 6.53 33.08 -9.29
C THR A 407 6.56 32.96 -10.83
N GLN A 408 7.12 31.88 -11.34
CA GLN A 408 7.19 31.60 -12.77
C GLN A 408 5.78 31.40 -13.38
N LEU A 409 4.88 30.76 -12.66
CA LEU A 409 3.49 30.57 -13.07
C LEU A 409 2.64 31.83 -12.88
N GLY A 410 3.10 32.83 -12.11
CA GLY A 410 2.40 34.06 -11.78
C GLY A 410 1.23 33.86 -10.81
N VAL A 411 1.41 33.01 -9.79
CA VAL A 411 0.42 32.70 -8.77
C VAL A 411 0.97 32.94 -7.36
N SER A 412 0.05 33.13 -6.41
CA SER A 412 0.30 33.26 -4.98
C SER A 412 -0.35 32.13 -4.20
N ALA A 413 0.05 31.93 -2.95
CA ALA A 413 -0.63 31.00 -2.05
C ALA A 413 -2.12 31.37 -1.92
N GLY A 414 -2.99 30.38 -2.02
CA GLY A 414 -4.45 30.54 -2.03
C GLY A 414 -5.07 30.71 -3.42
N ASP A 415 -4.27 31.08 -4.45
CA ASP A 415 -4.77 31.11 -5.82
C ASP A 415 -5.17 29.68 -6.28
N VAL A 416 -6.07 29.61 -7.27
CA VAL A 416 -6.44 28.35 -7.91
C VAL A 416 -5.60 28.13 -9.15
N ILE A 417 -5.12 26.91 -9.32
CA ILE A 417 -4.52 26.44 -10.56
C ILE A 417 -5.21 25.18 -11.06
N THR A 418 -5.14 24.95 -12.36
CA THR A 418 -5.51 23.67 -12.97
C THR A 418 -4.25 22.82 -13.15
N VAL A 419 -4.24 21.64 -12.58
CA VAL A 419 -3.23 20.60 -12.78
C VAL A 419 -3.79 19.58 -13.75
N GLN A 420 -3.13 19.38 -14.87
CA GLN A 420 -3.59 18.49 -15.94
C GLN A 420 -2.53 17.44 -16.26
N SER A 421 -2.96 16.19 -16.37
CA SER A 421 -2.19 15.07 -16.93
C SER A 421 -2.81 14.62 -18.26
N ARG A 422 -2.28 13.56 -18.85
CA ARG A 422 -2.84 12.92 -20.05
C ARG A 422 -4.20 12.25 -19.83
N ARG A 423 -4.63 12.07 -18.57
CA ARG A 423 -5.84 11.33 -18.15
C ARG A 423 -6.96 12.22 -17.64
N GLY A 424 -6.64 13.40 -17.16
CA GLY A 424 -7.64 14.29 -16.60
C GLY A 424 -7.03 15.56 -16.03
N GLU A 425 -7.86 16.31 -15.34
CA GLU A 425 -7.44 17.57 -14.71
C GLU A 425 -8.12 17.78 -13.36
N VAL A 426 -7.48 18.57 -12.50
CA VAL A 426 -7.97 18.96 -11.19
C VAL A 426 -7.70 20.45 -10.99
N ALA A 427 -8.73 21.22 -10.60
CA ALA A 427 -8.56 22.60 -10.16
C ALA A 427 -8.42 22.63 -8.63
N ILE A 428 -7.33 23.26 -8.12
CA ILE A 428 -6.91 23.10 -6.75
C ILE A 428 -6.20 24.36 -6.23
N HIS A 429 -6.30 24.64 -4.93
CA HIS A 429 -5.65 25.80 -4.31
C HIS A 429 -4.15 25.59 -4.11
N VAL A 430 -3.36 26.63 -4.38
CA VAL A 430 -1.90 26.60 -4.23
C VAL A 430 -1.49 26.78 -2.77
N ARG A 431 -0.61 25.92 -2.29
CA ARG A 431 0.13 26.06 -1.03
C ARG A 431 1.62 26.25 -1.33
N ARG A 432 2.21 27.33 -0.83
CA ARG A 432 3.67 27.48 -0.91
C ARG A 432 4.35 26.51 0.04
N ASP A 433 5.29 25.76 -0.49
CA ASP A 433 6.14 24.87 0.28
C ASP A 433 7.53 24.80 -0.36
N ASP A 434 8.48 25.57 0.18
CA ASP A 434 9.85 25.61 -0.34
C ASP A 434 10.64 24.32 -0.02
N GLY A 435 10.07 23.38 0.73
CA GLY A 435 10.57 22.01 0.88
C GLY A 435 10.22 21.10 -0.30
N THR A 436 9.22 21.48 -1.11
CA THR A 436 8.93 20.77 -2.36
C THR A 436 9.98 21.16 -3.42
N PRO A 437 10.67 20.20 -4.08
CA PRO A 437 11.67 20.51 -5.08
C PRO A 437 11.12 21.29 -6.28
N ARG A 438 11.98 22.09 -6.92
CA ARG A 438 11.63 22.79 -8.16
C ARG A 438 11.20 21.81 -9.27
N GLY A 439 10.14 22.15 -9.99
CA GLY A 439 9.56 21.30 -11.05
C GLY A 439 8.76 20.11 -10.51
N VAL A 440 8.55 20.03 -9.21
CA VAL A 440 7.73 19.00 -8.55
C VAL A 440 6.55 19.66 -7.88
N ILE A 441 5.41 18.99 -7.90
CA ILE A 441 4.23 19.36 -7.11
C ILE A 441 3.76 18.18 -6.29
N PHE A 442 3.15 18.45 -5.12
CA PHE A 442 2.59 17.45 -4.25
C PHE A 442 1.09 17.68 -4.03
N ILE A 443 0.28 16.63 -4.21
CA ILE A 443 -1.17 16.66 -3.95
C ILE A 443 -1.54 15.52 -3.00
N PRO A 444 -2.20 15.80 -1.85
CA PRO A 444 -2.75 14.78 -1.00
C PRO A 444 -3.98 14.12 -1.64
N PHE A 445 -4.11 12.80 -1.50
CA PHE A 445 -5.18 12.04 -2.16
C PHE A 445 -6.47 11.87 -1.34
N ALA A 446 -6.63 12.64 -0.25
CA ALA A 446 -7.76 12.50 0.68
C ALA A 446 -9.03 13.28 0.28
N TYR A 447 -8.98 14.06 -0.78
CA TYR A 447 -10.03 15.02 -1.13
C TYR A 447 -10.78 14.60 -2.39
N TYR A 448 -12.05 14.22 -2.24
CA TYR A 448 -12.85 13.78 -3.38
C TYR A 448 -13.19 14.92 -4.35
N GLU A 449 -13.32 16.15 -3.85
CA GLU A 449 -13.58 17.36 -4.62
C GLU A 449 -12.41 17.77 -5.54
N ALA A 450 -11.20 17.27 -5.24
CA ALA A 450 -9.99 17.45 -6.03
C ALA A 450 -9.17 16.15 -6.02
N ALA A 451 -9.81 15.07 -6.46
CA ALA A 451 -9.24 13.72 -6.36
C ALA A 451 -7.95 13.59 -7.17
N ALA A 452 -6.81 13.47 -6.49
CA ALA A 452 -5.49 13.38 -7.11
C ALA A 452 -5.37 12.23 -8.11
N ASN A 453 -6.11 11.13 -7.91
CA ASN A 453 -6.07 9.98 -8.79
C ASN A 453 -6.78 10.16 -10.14
N LEU A 454 -7.49 11.26 -10.34
CA LEU A 454 -7.95 11.66 -11.69
C LEU A 454 -6.79 11.91 -12.66
N ILE A 455 -5.60 12.21 -12.11
CA ILE A 455 -4.43 12.60 -12.89
C ILE A 455 -3.23 11.67 -12.70
N THR A 456 -3.34 10.60 -11.89
CA THR A 456 -2.26 9.61 -11.68
C THR A 456 -2.22 8.55 -12.78
N ASN A 457 -1.03 7.95 -12.93
CA ASN A 457 -0.71 6.92 -13.90
C ASN A 457 -1.06 5.51 -13.38
N SER A 458 -1.61 4.67 -14.25
CA SER A 458 -1.98 3.27 -13.95
C SER A 458 -0.93 2.23 -14.36
N ALA A 459 0.25 2.66 -14.81
CA ALA A 459 1.35 1.73 -15.14
C ALA A 459 1.76 0.91 -13.91
N LEU A 460 2.09 -0.36 -14.12
CA LEU A 460 2.33 -1.32 -13.07
C LEU A 460 3.78 -1.74 -12.97
N ASP A 461 4.26 -1.92 -11.74
CA ASP A 461 5.46 -2.73 -11.48
C ASP A 461 5.28 -4.14 -12.06
N PRO A 462 6.26 -4.69 -12.82
CA PRO A 462 6.08 -5.96 -13.50
C PRO A 462 6.00 -7.18 -12.56
N PHE A 463 6.50 -7.04 -11.33
CA PHE A 463 6.56 -8.12 -10.34
C PHE A 463 5.43 -7.99 -9.30
N GLY A 464 5.42 -6.90 -8.56
CA GLY A 464 4.46 -6.64 -7.49
C GLY A 464 3.13 -6.08 -7.96
N LYS A 465 3.03 -5.69 -9.24
CA LYS A 465 1.80 -5.12 -9.83
C LYS A 465 1.27 -3.88 -9.09
N ILE A 466 2.15 -3.15 -8.43
CA ILE A 466 1.82 -1.88 -7.79
C ILE A 466 1.71 -0.77 -8.84
N PRO A 467 0.67 0.08 -8.81
CA PRO A 467 0.54 1.24 -9.69
C PRO A 467 1.54 2.36 -9.36
N GLU A 468 1.93 3.11 -10.39
CA GLU A 468 2.87 4.24 -10.29
C GLU A 468 2.20 5.52 -9.78
N PHE A 469 1.75 5.53 -8.53
CA PHE A 469 1.09 6.69 -7.91
C PHE A 469 2.04 7.86 -7.58
N LYS A 470 3.35 7.60 -7.52
CA LYS A 470 4.34 8.55 -6.99
C LYS A 470 5.14 9.27 -8.06
N TYR A 471 4.78 9.06 -9.32
CA TYR A 471 5.40 9.77 -10.42
C TYR A 471 4.44 9.91 -11.61
N CYS A 472 4.14 11.14 -12.00
CA CYS A 472 3.27 11.42 -13.12
C CYS A 472 3.66 12.76 -13.76
N ALA A 473 3.71 12.83 -15.09
CA ALA A 473 3.97 14.09 -15.78
C ALA A 473 2.70 14.93 -15.89
N VAL A 474 2.80 16.21 -15.49
CA VAL A 474 1.67 17.15 -15.48
C VAL A 474 2.06 18.53 -16.01
N LYS A 475 1.07 19.28 -16.46
CA LYS A 475 1.17 20.71 -16.75
C LYS A 475 0.28 21.51 -15.81
N LEU A 476 0.66 22.77 -15.60
CA LEU A 476 0.00 23.70 -14.70
C LEU A 476 -0.52 24.90 -15.50
N ALA A 477 -1.73 25.33 -15.19
CA ALA A 477 -2.30 26.55 -15.72
C ALA A 477 -2.87 27.39 -14.59
N LYS A 478 -2.67 28.71 -14.65
CA LYS A 478 -3.29 29.65 -13.71
C LYS A 478 -4.79 29.69 -13.89
N GLY A 479 -5.52 29.66 -12.77
CA GLY A 479 -6.98 29.69 -12.75
C GLY A 479 -7.61 28.31 -12.81
N GLY A 480 -8.92 28.29 -13.01
CA GLY A 480 -9.77 27.12 -12.92
C GLY A 480 -10.87 27.35 -11.90
N GLN A 481 -11.83 26.45 -11.86
CA GLN A 481 -12.89 26.47 -10.85
C GLN A 481 -12.65 25.31 -9.89
N ALA A 482 -12.03 25.61 -8.75
CA ALA A 482 -11.94 24.63 -7.67
C ALA A 482 -13.37 24.24 -7.26
N ALA A 483 -13.60 22.94 -7.08
CA ALA A 483 -14.87 22.49 -6.53
C ALA A 483 -15.10 23.12 -5.16
N ALA A 484 -16.34 23.45 -4.86
CA ALA A 484 -16.70 24.00 -3.55
C ALA A 484 -16.25 23.00 -2.47
N VAL A 485 -15.65 23.54 -1.41
CA VAL A 485 -15.32 22.76 -0.21
C VAL A 485 -16.65 22.33 0.41
N MET A 486 -17.11 21.17 -0.01
CA MET A 486 -18.24 20.52 0.59
C MET A 486 -17.65 19.55 1.62
N GLY A 487 -17.76 19.86 2.92
CA GLY A 487 -17.40 18.89 3.95
C GLY A 487 -18.02 17.55 3.59
N TYR A 488 -17.31 16.46 3.81
CA TYR A 488 -17.73 15.10 3.40
C TYR A 488 -19.14 14.72 3.88
N GLY A 489 -19.63 15.40 4.89
CA GLY A 489 -21.01 15.28 5.35
C GLY A 489 -22.07 15.99 4.50
N THR A 490 -21.72 16.83 3.53
CA THR A 490 -22.70 17.54 2.71
C THR A 490 -23.26 16.67 1.58
N ASN A 491 -22.58 15.61 1.21
CA ASN A 491 -23.11 14.55 0.31
C ASN A 491 -23.83 13.44 1.07
N ASP A 492 -23.91 13.52 2.41
CA ASP A 492 -24.78 12.63 3.18
C ASP A 492 -26.25 12.96 2.81
N PRO A 493 -27.03 12.00 2.27
CA PRO A 493 -28.42 12.20 1.90
C PRO A 493 -29.30 12.73 3.04
N LYS A 494 -28.93 12.46 4.30
CA LYS A 494 -29.61 12.99 5.49
C LYS A 494 -29.32 14.50 5.70
N ARG A 495 -28.10 14.96 5.40
CA ARG A 495 -27.76 16.39 5.47
C ARG A 495 -28.37 17.20 4.33
N GLN A 496 -28.32 16.68 3.10
CA GLN A 496 -28.98 17.31 1.96
C GLN A 496 -30.48 17.49 2.19
N LYS A 497 -31.11 16.51 2.87
CA LYS A 497 -32.54 16.58 3.23
C LYS A 497 -32.82 17.60 4.35
N ALA A 498 -31.88 17.82 5.27
CA ALA A 498 -32.01 18.81 6.34
C ALA A 498 -31.81 20.26 5.83
N GLU A 499 -30.91 20.47 4.86
CA GLU A 499 -30.66 21.78 4.23
C GLU A 499 -31.74 22.19 3.24
N SER A 500 -32.43 21.22 2.61
CA SER A 500 -33.56 21.50 1.69
C SER A 500 -34.88 21.81 2.42
N THR A 501 -34.91 21.72 3.75
CA THR A 501 -36.11 22.01 4.59
C THR A 501 -36.01 23.35 5.34
N HIS A 502 -34.99 24.14 5.09
CA HIS A 502 -34.82 25.51 5.53
C HIS A 502 -34.73 26.47 4.32
#